data_a5dc4dc36dc345fc3041a983dbb32db7
#
_entry.id   a5dc4dc36dc345fc3041a983dbb32db7
#
_cell.length_a   1.000
_cell.length_b   1.000
_cell.length_c   1.000
_cell.angle_alpha   90.00
_cell.angle_beta   90.00
_cell.angle_gamma   90.00
#
_symmetry.space_group_name_H-M   'P 1'
#
loop_
_entity.id
_entity.type
_entity.pdbx_description
1 polymer ?
#
loop_
_entity_poly.entity_id
_entity_poly.type
_entity_poly.pdbx_seq_one_letter_code
_entity_poly.pdbx_strand_id
1 'polypeptide(L)' 'GASAGGAEEKDSFTVVLESAGEQKIAVMKVVKEALGLGLKEAKDLVDAAPATLKDGMKKDEAEALKKGIEEAGGKIALK' A
#
# COMPACT_ATOMS: atom_id res chain seq x y z
N GLY A 1 -23.96 0.05 -2.59
CA GLY A 1 -23.46 0.51 -2.24
C GLY A 1 -23.21 0.27 -1.15
N ALA A 2 -23.85 -0.16 -1.22
CA ALA A 2 -23.87 -0.02 -0.58
C ALA A 2 -22.82 -0.18 0.12
N SER A 3 -22.23 -0.11 -0.46
CA SER A 3 -21.03 -0.09 0.00
C SER A 3 -20.86 0.63 1.21
N ALA A 4 -21.54 1.60 1.33
CA ALA A 4 -21.36 2.41 2.48
C ALA A 4 -21.58 1.63 3.73
N GLY A 5 -22.63 0.92 3.74
CA GLY A 5 -22.93 0.17 4.94
C GLY A 5 -21.88 -0.85 5.22
N GLY A 6 -21.39 -1.45 4.18
CA GLY A 6 -20.41 -2.46 4.38
C GLY A 6 -19.09 -1.91 4.83
N ALA A 7 -18.88 -0.67 4.64
CA ALA A 7 -17.60 -0.10 4.94
C ALA A 7 -17.18 -0.30 6.36
N GLU A 8 -18.05 -0.16 7.25
CA GLU A 8 -17.70 -0.29 8.65
C GLU A 8 -17.37 -1.72 9.04
N GLU A 9 -17.86 -2.66 8.25
CA GLU A 9 -17.59 -4.06 8.51
C GLU A 9 -16.48 -4.59 7.63
N LYS A 10 -15.83 -3.73 6.92
CA LYS A 10 -14.84 -4.16 5.97
C LYS A 10 -13.62 -4.71 6.66
N ASP A 11 -13.31 -5.96 6.39
CA ASP A 11 -12.14 -6.60 6.95
C ASP A 11 -10.94 -6.52 6.03
N SER A 12 -11.17 -6.11 4.79
CA SER A 12 -10.08 -6.03 3.84
C SER A 12 -10.12 -4.71 3.10
N PHE A 13 -8.97 -4.29 2.68
CA PHE A 13 -8.81 -3.02 1.99
C PHE A 13 -7.94 -3.20 0.77
N THR A 14 -8.17 -2.36 -0.21
CA THR A 14 -7.28 -2.27 -1.35
C THR A 14 -6.25 -1.19 -1.02
N VAL A 15 -5.00 -1.57 -1.03
CA VAL A 15 -3.92 -0.64 -0.72
C VAL A 15 -3.37 -0.08 -2.01
N VAL A 16 -3.45 1.23 -2.15
CA VAL A 16 -3.01 1.92 -3.34
C VAL A 16 -1.87 2.85 -2.99
N LEU A 17 -0.74 2.68 -3.66
CA LEU A 17 0.38 3.58 -3.48
C LEU A 17 0.13 4.79 -4.36
N GLU A 18 -0.11 5.93 -3.74
CA GLU A 18 -0.38 7.15 -4.49
C GLU A 18 0.89 7.86 -4.93
N SER A 19 1.89 7.80 -4.11
CA SER A 19 3.15 8.45 -4.44
C SER A 19 4.27 7.84 -3.62
N ALA A 20 5.40 7.67 -4.24
CA ALA A 20 6.58 7.18 -3.54
C ALA A 20 7.39 8.32 -2.96
N GLY A 21 7.13 9.54 -3.40
CA GLY A 21 7.89 10.68 -2.92
C GLY A 21 9.32 10.63 -3.38
N GLU A 22 10.18 11.26 -2.61
CA GLU A 22 11.59 11.30 -2.96
C GLU A 22 12.35 10.09 -2.42
N GLN A 23 11.71 9.32 -1.56
CA GLN A 23 12.34 8.18 -0.91
C GLN A 23 11.91 6.88 -1.55
N LYS A 24 12.05 6.80 -2.86
CA LYS A 24 11.58 5.62 -3.59
C LYS A 24 12.21 4.34 -3.06
N ILE A 25 13.49 4.37 -2.75
CA ILE A 25 14.16 3.16 -2.30
C ILE A 25 13.62 2.72 -0.95
N ALA A 26 13.35 3.65 -0.05
CA ALA A 26 12.79 3.30 1.24
C ALA A 26 11.39 2.73 1.09
N VAL A 27 10.58 3.36 0.24
CA VAL A 27 9.22 2.88 -0.02
C VAL A 27 9.28 1.50 -0.66
N MET A 28 10.21 1.31 -1.58
CA MET A 28 10.37 0.03 -2.25
C MET A 28 10.69 -1.07 -1.24
N LYS A 29 11.55 -0.80 -0.30
CA LYS A 29 11.89 -1.78 0.72
C LYS A 29 10.69 -2.13 1.58
N VAL A 30 9.90 -1.14 1.95
CA VAL A 30 8.70 -1.37 2.74
C VAL A 30 7.72 -2.24 1.96
N VAL A 31 7.50 -1.90 0.70
CA VAL A 31 6.59 -2.66 -0.14
C VAL A 31 7.07 -4.09 -0.29
N LYS A 32 8.36 -4.26 -0.54
CA LYS A 32 8.93 -5.58 -0.72
C LYS A 32 8.72 -6.43 0.52
N GLU A 33 9.03 -5.90 1.67
CA GLU A 33 8.92 -6.66 2.90
C GLU A 33 7.47 -6.90 3.31
N ALA A 34 6.64 -5.89 3.15
CA ALA A 34 5.26 -6.02 3.56
C ALA A 34 4.47 -6.98 2.68
N LEU A 35 4.75 -6.98 1.40
CA LEU A 35 4.00 -7.81 0.45
C LEU A 35 4.73 -9.08 0.06
N GLY A 36 5.97 -9.24 0.50
CA GLY A 36 6.73 -10.41 0.15
C GLY A 36 7.10 -10.46 -1.32
N LEU A 37 7.25 -9.31 -1.94
CA LEU A 37 7.58 -9.23 -3.36
C LEU A 37 9.07 -9.24 -3.59
N GLY A 38 9.46 -9.56 -4.81
CA GLY A 38 10.83 -9.42 -5.19
C GLY A 38 11.19 -7.96 -5.36
N LEU A 39 12.47 -7.68 -5.35
CA LEU A 39 12.95 -6.31 -5.50
C LEU A 39 12.45 -5.68 -6.80
N LYS A 40 12.47 -6.46 -7.86
CA LYS A 40 12.05 -5.97 -9.16
C LYS A 40 10.57 -5.61 -9.18
N GLU A 41 9.74 -6.47 -8.59
CA GLU A 41 8.32 -6.21 -8.54
C GLU A 41 8.00 -4.99 -7.68
N ALA A 42 8.69 -4.87 -6.56
CA ALA A 42 8.49 -3.71 -5.71
C ALA A 42 8.88 -2.44 -6.43
N LYS A 43 9.97 -2.49 -7.16
CA LYS A 43 10.42 -1.33 -7.93
C LYS A 43 9.39 -0.95 -8.99
N ASP A 44 8.86 -1.94 -9.70
CA ASP A 44 7.87 -1.67 -10.72
C ASP A 44 6.63 -1.00 -10.13
N LEU A 45 6.18 -1.47 -8.98
CA LEU A 45 5.02 -0.87 -8.34
C LEU A 45 5.29 0.56 -7.91
N VAL A 46 6.46 0.79 -7.34
CA VAL A 46 6.82 2.13 -6.88
C VAL A 46 6.96 3.09 -8.05
N ASP A 47 7.55 2.63 -9.13
CA ASP A 47 7.73 3.48 -10.31
C ASP A 47 6.41 3.75 -11.02
N ALA A 48 5.46 2.83 -10.91
CA ALA A 48 4.18 2.98 -11.57
C ALA A 48 3.17 3.76 -10.75
N ALA A 49 3.56 4.30 -9.60
CA ALA A 49 2.61 5.02 -8.76
C ALA A 49 1.86 6.10 -9.55
N PRO A 50 0.57 6.29 -9.33
CA PRO A 50 -0.24 5.52 -8.40
C PRO A 50 -0.50 4.10 -8.88
N ALA A 51 -0.38 3.14 -7.98
CA ALA A 51 -0.56 1.74 -8.34
C ALA A 51 -1.14 0.98 -7.17
N THR A 52 -1.96 0.00 -7.48
CA THR A 52 -2.53 -0.85 -6.44
C THR A 52 -1.45 -1.83 -5.97
N LEU A 53 -1.11 -1.76 -4.70
CA LEU A 53 -0.10 -2.65 -4.15
C LEU A 53 -0.69 -4.00 -3.82
N LYS A 54 -1.82 -4.01 -3.17
CA LYS A 54 -2.46 -5.25 -2.81
C LYS A 54 -3.95 -5.04 -2.61
N ASP A 55 -4.72 -6.06 -2.96
CA ASP A 55 -6.15 -6.05 -2.81
C ASP A 55 -6.48 -7.10 -1.75
N GLY A 56 -7.50 -6.84 -0.94
CA GLY A 56 -7.91 -7.79 0.08
C GLY A 56 -6.98 -7.89 1.27
N MET A 57 -6.29 -6.82 1.58
CA MET A 57 -5.39 -6.79 2.72
C MET A 57 -6.17 -6.52 4.00
N LYS A 58 -5.82 -7.21 5.06
CA LYS A 58 -6.48 -7.01 6.33
C LYS A 58 -6.22 -5.61 6.86
N LYS A 59 -7.16 -5.10 7.64
CA LYS A 59 -7.05 -3.76 8.16
C LYS A 59 -5.73 -3.53 8.90
N ASP A 60 -5.38 -4.43 9.79
CA ASP A 60 -4.16 -4.29 10.57
C ASP A 60 -2.93 -4.23 9.67
N GLU A 61 -2.90 -5.11 8.68
CA GLU A 61 -1.78 -5.14 7.76
C GLU A 61 -1.76 -3.91 6.87
N ALA A 62 -2.94 -3.49 6.42
CA ALA A 62 -3.03 -2.31 5.57
C ALA A 62 -2.57 -1.07 6.30
N GLU A 63 -2.96 -0.93 7.56
CA GLU A 63 -2.54 0.22 8.34
C GLU A 63 -1.05 0.20 8.63
N ALA A 64 -0.51 -0.97 8.89
CA ALA A 64 0.92 -1.10 9.13
C ALA A 64 1.70 -0.73 7.88
N LEU A 65 1.22 -1.18 6.73
CA LEU A 65 1.88 -0.86 5.48
C LEU A 65 1.78 0.64 5.19
N LYS A 66 0.61 1.21 5.43
CA LYS A 66 0.43 2.64 5.22
C LYS A 66 1.40 3.43 6.09
N LYS A 67 1.49 3.07 7.35
CA LYS A 67 2.37 3.76 8.26
C LYS A 67 3.83 3.63 7.83
N GLY A 68 4.22 2.42 7.45
CA GLY A 68 5.59 2.20 7.01
C GLY A 68 5.94 3.03 5.79
N ILE A 69 5.03 3.09 4.83
CA ILE A 69 5.28 3.84 3.62
C ILE A 69 5.29 5.34 3.90
N GLU A 70 4.41 5.81 4.77
CA GLU A 70 4.41 7.22 5.12
C GLU A 70 5.69 7.61 5.83
N GLU A 71 6.20 6.74 6.69
CA GLU A 71 7.47 6.99 7.35
C GLU A 71 8.62 7.00 6.34
N ALA A 72 8.46 6.25 5.28
CA ALA A 72 9.48 6.22 4.23
C ALA A 72 9.33 7.39 3.25
N GLY A 73 8.31 8.20 3.43
CA GLY A 73 8.14 9.37 2.58
C GLY A 73 7.12 9.22 1.46
N GLY A 74 6.44 8.09 1.41
CA GLY A 74 5.43 7.87 0.37
C GLY A 74 4.04 8.17 0.88
N LYS A 75 3.07 7.96 0.02
CA LYS A 75 1.66 8.12 0.36
C LYS A 75 0.88 6.89 -0.05
N ILE A 76 -0.01 6.47 0.82
CA ILE A 76 -0.85 5.30 0.60
C ILE A 76 -2.31 5.69 0.80
N ALA A 77 -3.17 5.11 0.00
CA ALA A 77 -4.61 5.22 0.19
C ALA A 77 -5.17 3.84 0.46
N LEU A 78 -6.08 3.74 1.40
CA LEU A 78 -6.79 2.51 1.69
C LEU A 78 -8.20 2.65 1.16
N LYS A 79 -8.62 1.68 0.36
CA LYS A 79 -9.95 1.75 -0.26
C LYS A 79 -10.79 0.49 -0.04
#